data_2a226818eea654d4b246c633e53c6e2b
#
_entry.id   2a226818eea654d4b246c633e53c6e2b
#
_cell.length_a   1.000
_cell.length_b   1.000
_cell.length_c   1.000
_cell.angle_alpha   90.00
_cell.angle_beta   90.00
_cell.angle_gamma   90.00
#
_symmetry.space_group_name_H-M   'P 1'
#
loop_
_entity.id
_entity.type
_entity.pdbx_description
1 polymer ?
#
loop_
_entity_poly.entity_id
_entity_poly.type
_entity_poly.pdbx_seq_one_letter_code
_entity_poly.pdbx_strand_id
1 'polypeptide(L)'
;MKVKPKALKEGSTIGITAPASPIYDEDKLNRGIEIFKKLKFNVVIGDTTRLRKGYLAGDDDKRADELNQLFGDKDIDGIICMRGGYGSSRILDKLNYKLINDNPKVLIGYSDITALHTEINKRCNMVTFHGPMISSFMKHMDEYTKSKFLKAVTDINPIGIVDNPKGEEPIKVLSKGEAHGEITGGNLSLISSTLGTPYEIDTKDKILFLEDVGEEPYKIDRMLTQLLLSGKLNECSGIVLGQFTNCEPTNPNESLSLFEVISDRFKFLKIPILYNIFAGHGSTKMTIPLGVYAKITDKGEFIIEEGGVV
;
A
#
# COMPACT_ATOMS: atom_id res chain seq x y z
N MET A 1 -18.44 9.42 -1.81
CA MET A 1 -17.60 8.84 -0.73
C MET A 1 -17.36 7.37 -1.02
N LYS A 2 -16.16 6.88 -0.72
CA LYS A 2 -15.83 5.45 -0.84
C LYS A 2 -16.53 4.62 0.22
N VAL A 3 -16.80 3.37 -0.11
CA VAL A 3 -17.30 2.36 0.83
C VAL A 3 -16.18 2.03 1.81
N LYS A 4 -16.44 2.17 3.10
CA LYS A 4 -15.50 1.82 4.16
C LYS A 4 -15.87 0.45 4.73
N PRO A 5 -14.91 -0.47 4.90
CA PRO A 5 -15.16 -1.73 5.59
C PRO A 5 -15.44 -1.50 7.07
N LYS A 6 -16.04 -2.48 7.74
CA LYS A 6 -16.24 -2.45 9.20
C LYS A 6 -14.90 -2.46 9.92
N ALA A 7 -14.82 -1.70 11.02
CA ALA A 7 -13.66 -1.71 11.90
C ALA A 7 -13.41 -3.10 12.48
N LEU A 8 -12.14 -3.52 12.48
CA LEU A 8 -11.74 -4.73 13.21
C LEU A 8 -11.81 -4.47 14.72
N LYS A 9 -12.13 -5.50 15.47
CA LYS A 9 -12.19 -5.49 16.95
C LYS A 9 -11.52 -6.73 17.50
N GLU A 10 -11.30 -6.77 18.81
CA GLU A 10 -10.86 -7.97 19.49
C GLU A 10 -11.81 -9.14 19.16
N GLY A 11 -11.24 -10.27 18.75
CA GLY A 11 -11.98 -11.44 18.29
C GLY A 11 -12.39 -11.42 16.81
N SER A 12 -12.17 -10.34 16.05
CA SER A 12 -12.37 -10.35 14.60
C SER A 12 -11.53 -11.41 13.93
N THR A 13 -12.08 -12.04 12.89
CA THR A 13 -11.41 -13.12 12.13
C THR A 13 -10.73 -12.55 10.90
N ILE A 14 -9.44 -12.83 10.76
CA ILE A 14 -8.60 -12.37 9.66
C ILE A 14 -8.22 -13.56 8.77
N GLY A 15 -8.57 -13.48 7.49
CA GLY A 15 -8.09 -14.41 6.46
C GLY A 15 -6.69 -14.02 6.00
N ILE A 16 -5.76 -14.97 5.99
CA ILE A 16 -4.41 -14.80 5.43
C ILE A 16 -4.36 -15.45 4.06
N THR A 17 -3.97 -14.71 3.03
CA THR A 17 -3.87 -15.19 1.65
C THR A 17 -2.55 -14.80 1.01
N ALA A 18 -2.12 -15.52 -0.02
CA ALA A 18 -0.93 -15.22 -0.81
C ALA A 18 -1.29 -14.92 -2.27
N PRO A 19 -1.79 -13.70 -2.59
CA PRO A 19 -2.21 -13.37 -3.95
C PRO A 19 -1.02 -13.15 -4.91
N ALA A 20 0.20 -13.17 -4.42
CA ALA A 20 1.45 -12.90 -5.14
C ALA A 20 2.47 -14.03 -4.96
N SER A 21 3.60 -13.75 -4.32
CA SER A 21 4.67 -14.72 -4.09
C SER A 21 4.53 -15.49 -2.76
N PRO A 22 5.09 -16.70 -2.67
CA PRO A 22 5.07 -17.51 -1.45
C PRO A 22 6.12 -17.05 -0.41
N ILE A 23 5.91 -17.39 0.87
CA ILE A 23 6.97 -17.44 1.89
C ILE A 23 7.46 -18.89 1.96
N TYR A 24 8.75 -19.13 1.74
CA TYR A 24 9.32 -20.48 1.74
C TYR A 24 9.67 -21.00 3.14
N ASP A 25 9.87 -20.09 4.09
CA ASP A 25 10.23 -20.39 5.47
C ASP A 25 8.96 -20.44 6.33
N GLU A 26 8.51 -21.67 6.64
CA GLU A 26 7.28 -21.88 7.43
C GLU A 26 7.40 -21.33 8.87
N ASP A 27 8.58 -21.38 9.47
CA ASP A 27 8.77 -20.84 10.82
C ASP A 27 8.60 -19.31 10.84
N LYS A 28 9.05 -18.64 9.77
CA LYS A 28 8.79 -17.20 9.61
C LYS A 28 7.31 -16.90 9.41
N LEU A 29 6.63 -17.70 8.61
CA LEU A 29 5.19 -17.57 8.43
C LEU A 29 4.46 -17.73 9.77
N ASN A 30 4.77 -18.77 10.53
CA ASN A 30 4.17 -19.02 11.82
C ASN A 30 4.44 -17.89 12.82
N ARG A 31 5.66 -17.34 12.86
CA ARG A 31 5.97 -16.17 13.71
C ARG A 31 5.12 -14.95 13.35
N GLY A 32 4.92 -14.67 12.06
CA GLY A 32 4.06 -13.59 11.62
C GLY A 32 2.59 -13.79 12.06
N ILE A 33 2.08 -15.01 11.93
CA ILE A 33 0.71 -15.37 12.35
C ILE A 33 0.53 -15.19 13.87
N GLU A 34 1.49 -15.63 14.67
CA GLU A 34 1.43 -15.51 16.13
C GLU A 34 1.37 -14.04 16.60
N ILE A 35 1.95 -13.11 15.83
CA ILE A 35 1.82 -11.68 16.17
C ILE A 35 0.37 -11.23 16.01
N PHE A 36 -0.34 -11.64 14.96
CA PHE A 36 -1.76 -11.31 14.79
C PHE A 36 -2.64 -11.94 15.89
N LYS A 37 -2.35 -13.16 16.32
CA LYS A 37 -3.02 -13.78 17.46
C LYS A 37 -2.78 -13.01 18.76
N LYS A 38 -1.55 -12.51 18.99
CA LYS A 38 -1.23 -11.65 20.14
C LYS A 38 -1.96 -10.30 20.10
N LEU A 39 -2.35 -9.83 18.92
CA LEU A 39 -3.24 -8.67 18.74
C LEU A 39 -4.70 -9.02 18.99
N LYS A 40 -4.99 -10.28 19.42
CA LYS A 40 -6.31 -10.82 19.77
C LYS A 40 -7.26 -10.97 18.56
N PHE A 41 -6.72 -11.16 17.37
CA PHE A 41 -7.48 -11.55 16.19
C PHE A 41 -7.50 -13.08 16.06
N ASN A 42 -8.63 -13.61 15.61
CA ASN A 42 -8.70 -14.97 15.09
C ASN A 42 -8.08 -15.02 13.71
N VAL A 43 -7.46 -16.15 13.34
CA VAL A 43 -6.74 -16.27 12.07
C VAL A 43 -7.21 -17.52 11.33
N VAL A 44 -7.62 -17.33 10.08
CA VAL A 44 -7.88 -18.38 9.09
C VAL A 44 -6.77 -18.31 8.05
N ILE A 45 -6.08 -19.44 7.83
CA ILE A 45 -4.95 -19.52 6.91
C ILE A 45 -5.42 -20.10 5.59
N GLY A 46 -5.37 -19.30 4.53
CA GLY A 46 -5.74 -19.73 3.19
C GLY A 46 -4.72 -20.72 2.59
N ASP A 47 -5.19 -21.58 1.71
CA ASP A 47 -4.39 -22.65 1.09
C ASP A 47 -3.23 -22.11 0.25
N THR A 48 -3.42 -20.94 -0.41
CA THR A 48 -2.38 -20.31 -1.24
C THR A 48 -1.09 -20.01 -0.46
N THR A 49 -1.17 -19.85 0.86
CA THR A 49 0.01 -19.64 1.72
C THR A 49 1.01 -20.80 1.65
N ARG A 50 0.51 -22.00 1.30
CA ARG A 50 1.31 -23.24 1.20
C ARG A 50 1.59 -23.66 -0.24
N LEU A 51 0.91 -23.06 -1.23
CA LEU A 51 1.12 -23.40 -2.63
C LEU A 51 2.43 -22.81 -3.17
N ARG A 52 3.00 -23.50 -4.16
CA ARG A 52 4.27 -23.13 -4.80
C ARG A 52 4.19 -23.42 -6.30
N LYS A 53 4.50 -22.38 -7.11
CA LYS A 53 4.64 -22.49 -8.56
C LYS A 53 5.75 -21.53 -9.02
N GLY A 54 7.01 -21.95 -8.93
CA GLY A 54 8.14 -21.05 -9.10
C GLY A 54 8.05 -19.89 -8.10
N TYR A 55 8.10 -18.66 -8.58
CA TYR A 55 8.00 -17.45 -7.75
C TYR A 55 6.56 -17.08 -7.34
N LEU A 56 5.52 -17.84 -7.76
CA LEU A 56 4.12 -17.60 -7.44
C LEU A 56 3.64 -18.52 -6.30
N ALA A 57 2.68 -18.04 -5.54
CA ALA A 57 1.97 -18.83 -4.52
C ALA A 57 0.84 -19.66 -5.15
N GLY A 58 1.20 -20.54 -6.08
CA GLY A 58 0.28 -21.38 -6.85
C GLY A 58 -0.21 -20.74 -8.16
N ASP A 59 -1.16 -21.39 -8.80
CA ASP A 59 -1.75 -20.94 -10.06
C ASP A 59 -2.60 -19.68 -9.88
N ASP A 60 -2.75 -18.89 -10.95
CA ASP A 60 -3.49 -17.64 -10.94
C ASP A 60 -4.94 -17.85 -10.49
N ASP A 61 -5.60 -18.93 -10.99
CA ASP A 61 -6.98 -19.26 -10.61
C ASP A 61 -7.09 -19.54 -9.11
N LYS A 62 -6.19 -20.35 -8.55
CA LYS A 62 -6.19 -20.65 -7.10
C LYS A 62 -6.05 -19.40 -6.24
N ARG A 63 -5.17 -18.47 -6.63
CA ARG A 63 -4.95 -17.21 -5.90
C ARG A 63 -6.14 -16.27 -5.99
N ALA A 64 -6.77 -16.18 -7.17
CA ALA A 64 -7.97 -15.38 -7.37
C ALA A 64 -9.19 -15.98 -6.66
N ASP A 65 -9.40 -17.29 -6.79
CA ASP A 65 -10.52 -18.00 -6.16
C ASP A 65 -10.48 -17.86 -4.64
N GLU A 66 -9.31 -18.05 -4.03
CA GLU A 66 -9.17 -17.89 -2.58
C GLU A 66 -9.46 -16.45 -2.13
N LEU A 67 -8.97 -15.44 -2.86
CA LEU A 67 -9.26 -14.06 -2.53
C LEU A 67 -10.76 -13.76 -2.66
N ASN A 68 -11.43 -14.26 -3.73
CA ASN A 68 -12.88 -14.15 -3.90
C ASN A 68 -13.63 -14.85 -2.76
N GLN A 69 -13.22 -16.06 -2.37
CA GLN A 69 -13.83 -16.81 -1.25
C GLN A 69 -13.72 -16.05 0.07
N LEU A 70 -12.53 -15.50 0.40
CA LEU A 70 -12.32 -14.72 1.62
C LEU A 70 -13.21 -13.46 1.65
N PHE A 71 -13.41 -12.81 0.51
CA PHE A 71 -14.37 -11.70 0.43
C PHE A 71 -15.82 -12.16 0.59
N GLY A 72 -16.19 -13.31 0.04
CA GLY A 72 -17.54 -13.85 0.13
C GLY A 72 -17.90 -14.46 1.49
N ASP A 73 -16.91 -14.90 2.24
CA ASP A 73 -17.11 -15.58 3.53
C ASP A 73 -17.52 -14.56 4.62
N LYS A 74 -18.69 -14.76 5.22
CA LYS A 74 -19.27 -13.86 6.23
C LYS A 74 -18.60 -13.97 7.61
N ASP A 75 -17.83 -15.02 7.85
CA ASP A 75 -17.09 -15.24 9.09
C ASP A 75 -15.70 -14.57 9.07
N ILE A 76 -15.29 -14.02 7.92
CA ILE A 76 -14.06 -13.25 7.75
C ILE A 76 -14.35 -11.75 7.83
N ASP A 77 -13.72 -11.05 8.75
CA ASP A 77 -13.84 -9.59 8.95
C ASP A 77 -12.79 -8.79 8.17
N GLY A 78 -11.60 -9.35 7.98
CA GLY A 78 -10.50 -8.72 7.27
C GLY A 78 -9.61 -9.71 6.55
N ILE A 79 -8.84 -9.23 5.58
CA ILE A 79 -7.93 -10.01 4.74
C ILE A 79 -6.55 -9.39 4.82
N ILE A 80 -5.54 -10.18 5.18
CA ILE A 80 -4.14 -9.76 5.18
C ILE A 80 -3.37 -10.59 4.17
N CYS A 81 -2.67 -9.90 3.28
CA CYS A 81 -1.78 -10.56 2.34
C CYS A 81 -0.54 -11.10 3.07
N MET A 82 -0.11 -12.30 2.69
CA MET A 82 1.05 -12.95 3.28
C MET A 82 2.34 -12.17 2.98
N ARG A 83 2.52 -11.79 1.72
CA ARG A 83 3.60 -10.94 1.21
C ARG A 83 3.28 -10.42 -0.19
N GLY A 84 4.08 -9.43 -0.66
CA GLY A 84 4.15 -9.04 -2.06
C GLY A 84 5.05 -9.96 -2.89
N GLY A 85 5.93 -9.39 -3.68
CA GLY A 85 6.80 -10.07 -4.62
C GLY A 85 6.32 -9.85 -6.04
N TYR A 86 5.65 -10.84 -6.66
CA TYR A 86 5.06 -10.72 -7.98
C TYR A 86 3.84 -11.62 -8.14
N GLY A 87 2.83 -11.15 -8.88
CA GLY A 87 1.73 -11.99 -9.35
C GLY A 87 0.33 -11.45 -9.11
N SER A 88 0.13 -10.40 -8.30
CA SER A 88 -1.21 -9.86 -8.05
C SER A 88 -1.82 -9.22 -9.30
N SER A 89 -1.04 -8.57 -10.16
CA SER A 89 -1.51 -8.03 -11.44
C SER A 89 -2.02 -9.11 -12.40
N ARG A 90 -1.57 -10.37 -12.27
CA ARG A 90 -2.00 -11.50 -13.12
C ARG A 90 -3.42 -11.99 -12.81
N ILE A 91 -3.98 -11.62 -11.67
CA ILE A 91 -5.28 -12.11 -11.21
C ILE A 91 -6.36 -11.02 -11.24
N LEU A 92 -6.06 -9.81 -11.69
CA LEU A 92 -7.01 -8.70 -11.71
C LEU A 92 -8.26 -8.97 -12.55
N ASP A 93 -8.13 -9.66 -13.68
CA ASP A 93 -9.23 -10.06 -14.55
C ASP A 93 -10.08 -11.23 -14.02
N LYS A 94 -9.58 -11.92 -12.97
CA LYS A 94 -10.22 -13.11 -12.36
C LYS A 94 -10.98 -12.78 -11.06
N LEU A 95 -10.86 -11.53 -10.57
CA LEU A 95 -11.55 -11.11 -9.36
C LEU A 95 -13.03 -10.83 -9.60
N ASN A 96 -13.86 -11.28 -8.68
CA ASN A 96 -15.29 -10.97 -8.68
C ASN A 96 -15.55 -9.63 -7.98
N TYR A 97 -15.40 -8.54 -8.71
CA TYR A 97 -15.58 -7.18 -8.18
C TYR A 97 -16.97 -6.91 -7.63
N LYS A 98 -18.00 -7.56 -8.18
CA LYS A 98 -19.35 -7.45 -7.61
C LYS A 98 -19.41 -8.08 -6.22
N LEU A 99 -18.85 -9.29 -6.06
CA LEU A 99 -18.79 -9.97 -4.76
C LEU A 99 -18.00 -9.13 -3.74
N ILE A 100 -16.87 -8.55 -4.15
CA ILE A 100 -16.02 -7.69 -3.30
C ILE A 100 -16.81 -6.46 -2.87
N ASN A 101 -17.50 -5.80 -3.79
CA ASN A 101 -18.30 -4.61 -3.51
C ASN A 101 -19.48 -4.90 -2.56
N ASP A 102 -20.11 -6.06 -2.71
CA ASP A 102 -21.22 -6.49 -1.87
C ASP A 102 -20.77 -6.94 -0.45
N ASN A 103 -19.47 -7.19 -0.25
CA ASN A 103 -18.88 -7.66 1.00
C ASN A 103 -17.60 -6.86 1.35
N PRO A 104 -17.70 -5.57 1.65
CA PRO A 104 -16.53 -4.74 1.94
C PRO A 104 -15.82 -5.23 3.21
N LYS A 105 -14.52 -5.52 3.09
CA LYS A 105 -13.64 -5.98 4.17
C LYS A 105 -12.35 -5.20 4.20
N VAL A 106 -11.74 -5.13 5.36
CA VAL A 106 -10.37 -4.62 5.51
C VAL A 106 -9.44 -5.49 4.65
N LEU A 107 -8.82 -4.92 3.61
CA LEU A 107 -7.79 -5.57 2.80
C LEU A 107 -6.47 -4.87 3.03
N ILE A 108 -5.46 -5.61 3.52
CA ILE A 108 -4.16 -5.06 3.90
C ILE A 108 -3.03 -5.70 3.10
N GLY A 109 -2.15 -4.86 2.61
CA GLY A 109 -0.92 -5.25 1.94
C GLY A 109 -0.16 -4.05 1.39
N TYR A 110 0.99 -4.27 0.80
CA TYR A 110 1.81 -3.26 0.11
C TYR A 110 2.69 -3.94 -0.95
N SER A 111 3.58 -3.20 -1.60
CA SER A 111 4.41 -3.78 -2.68
C SER A 111 3.56 -4.24 -3.85
N ASP A 112 3.71 -5.47 -4.33
CA ASP A 112 2.93 -6.08 -5.42
C ASP A 112 1.40 -5.98 -5.20
N ILE A 113 0.93 -5.90 -3.93
CA ILE A 113 -0.49 -5.75 -3.60
C ILE A 113 -1.07 -4.39 -4.05
N THR A 114 -0.23 -3.44 -4.40
CA THR A 114 -0.64 -2.16 -4.98
C THR A 114 -1.57 -2.35 -6.18
N ALA A 115 -1.36 -3.37 -7.01
CA ALA A 115 -2.24 -3.67 -8.14
C ALA A 115 -3.68 -4.00 -7.69
N LEU A 116 -3.83 -4.76 -6.60
CA LEU A 116 -5.14 -5.06 -6.00
C LEU A 116 -5.77 -3.80 -5.39
N HIS A 117 -4.99 -3.00 -4.66
CA HIS A 117 -5.47 -1.76 -4.07
C HIS A 117 -6.03 -0.81 -5.12
N THR A 118 -5.25 -0.55 -6.17
CA THR A 118 -5.63 0.35 -7.27
C THR A 118 -6.94 -0.08 -7.90
N GLU A 119 -7.09 -1.35 -8.21
CA GLU A 119 -8.24 -1.85 -8.94
C GLU A 119 -9.49 -1.96 -8.05
N ILE A 120 -9.36 -2.42 -6.81
CA ILE A 120 -10.47 -2.48 -5.86
C ILE A 120 -10.95 -1.08 -5.48
N ASN A 121 -10.05 -0.13 -5.27
CA ASN A 121 -10.41 1.28 -5.06
C ASN A 121 -11.20 1.85 -6.24
N LYS A 122 -10.80 1.50 -7.48
CA LYS A 122 -11.40 2.00 -8.72
C LYS A 122 -12.76 1.34 -9.00
N ARG A 123 -12.83 -0.01 -8.99
CA ARG A 123 -14.04 -0.75 -9.40
C ARG A 123 -15.05 -0.95 -8.29
N CYS A 124 -14.60 -1.18 -7.07
CA CYS A 124 -15.48 -1.40 -5.92
C CYS A 124 -15.74 -0.12 -5.13
N ASN A 125 -15.11 0.99 -5.48
CA ASN A 125 -15.20 2.23 -4.71
C ASN A 125 -14.94 2.01 -3.21
N MET A 126 -14.06 1.07 -2.85
CA MET A 126 -13.81 0.58 -1.48
C MET A 126 -12.45 1.05 -0.96
N VAL A 127 -12.40 1.46 0.30
CA VAL A 127 -11.15 1.77 1.00
C VAL A 127 -10.34 0.50 1.22
N THR A 128 -9.03 0.56 0.96
CA THR A 128 -8.05 -0.50 1.21
C THR A 128 -6.85 0.06 1.97
N PHE A 129 -5.96 -0.80 2.49
CA PHE A 129 -4.93 -0.38 3.42
C PHE A 129 -3.54 -0.76 2.93
N HIS A 130 -2.75 0.25 2.53
CA HIS A 130 -1.33 0.09 2.27
C HIS A 130 -0.62 -0.03 3.63
N GLY A 131 -0.32 -1.24 4.03
CA GLY A 131 0.19 -1.49 5.38
C GLY A 131 0.85 -2.86 5.53
N PRO A 132 1.38 -3.16 6.72
CA PRO A 132 2.21 -4.33 6.97
C PRO A 132 1.47 -5.64 6.67
N MET A 133 2.20 -6.56 6.05
CA MET A 133 1.79 -7.93 5.72
C MET A 133 2.38 -8.94 6.73
N ILE A 134 2.01 -10.20 6.64
CA ILE A 134 2.58 -11.26 7.50
C ILE A 134 4.12 -11.26 7.42
N SER A 135 4.69 -11.08 6.22
CA SER A 135 6.13 -11.00 6.02
C SER A 135 6.81 -9.85 6.76
N SER A 136 6.09 -8.77 7.03
CA SER A 136 6.62 -7.61 7.77
C SER A 136 6.87 -7.93 9.25
N PHE A 137 6.15 -8.88 9.80
CA PHE A 137 6.16 -9.23 11.23
C PHE A 137 7.05 -10.43 11.58
N MET A 138 7.75 -10.98 10.61
CA MET A 138 8.58 -12.17 10.83
C MET A 138 9.73 -11.99 11.83
N LYS A 139 10.15 -10.77 12.11
CA LYS A 139 11.19 -10.47 13.09
C LYS A 139 10.61 -9.87 14.38
N HIS A 140 10.02 -8.70 14.25
CA HIS A 140 9.46 -7.95 15.36
C HIS A 140 8.54 -6.87 14.78
N MET A 141 7.44 -6.55 15.48
CA MET A 141 6.59 -5.40 15.19
C MET A 141 6.95 -4.30 16.19
N ASP A 142 7.54 -3.22 15.71
CA ASP A 142 7.80 -2.05 16.55
C ASP A 142 6.48 -1.33 16.94
N GLU A 143 6.52 -0.56 18.04
CA GLU A 143 5.32 0.07 18.60
C GLU A 143 4.72 1.14 17.68
N TYR A 144 5.53 1.83 16.87
CA TYR A 144 5.01 2.78 15.89
C TYR A 144 4.18 2.04 14.82
N THR A 145 4.76 1.02 14.17
CA THR A 145 4.08 0.20 13.16
C THR A 145 2.80 -0.41 13.72
N LYS A 146 2.85 -0.96 14.94
CA LYS A 146 1.71 -1.56 15.61
C LYS A 146 0.60 -0.53 15.88
N SER A 147 0.96 0.62 16.46
CA SER A 147 -0.01 1.67 16.79
C SER A 147 -0.68 2.25 15.55
N LYS A 148 0.09 2.55 14.48
CA LYS A 148 -0.44 3.07 13.21
C LYS A 148 -1.28 2.02 12.46
N PHE A 149 -0.91 0.74 12.54
CA PHE A 149 -1.72 -0.37 12.01
C PHE A 149 -3.07 -0.46 12.73
N LEU A 150 -3.07 -0.59 14.05
CA LEU A 150 -4.30 -0.69 14.84
C LEU A 150 -5.18 0.56 14.63
N LYS A 151 -4.60 1.76 14.72
CA LYS A 151 -5.33 3.02 14.46
C LYS A 151 -6.06 2.98 13.11
N ALA A 152 -5.42 2.50 12.05
CA ALA A 152 -6.01 2.49 10.71
C ALA A 152 -7.17 1.49 10.55
N VAL A 153 -7.12 0.33 11.24
CA VAL A 153 -8.06 -0.77 10.98
C VAL A 153 -9.09 -1.02 12.09
N THR A 154 -8.92 -0.38 13.27
CA THR A 154 -9.84 -0.55 14.41
C THR A 154 -10.50 0.74 14.87
N ASP A 155 -9.98 1.91 14.49
CA ASP A 155 -10.49 3.21 14.94
C ASP A 155 -11.24 3.90 13.78
N ILE A 156 -12.50 4.22 14.01
CA ILE A 156 -13.38 4.92 13.04
C ILE A 156 -13.06 6.40 12.90
N ASN A 157 -12.30 6.96 13.84
CA ASN A 157 -11.94 8.39 13.83
C ASN A 157 -10.86 8.67 12.79
N PRO A 158 -10.69 9.92 12.33
CA PRO A 158 -9.60 10.32 11.46
C PRO A 158 -8.23 9.92 12.01
N ILE A 159 -7.31 9.55 11.11
CA ILE A 159 -5.91 9.30 11.50
C ILE A 159 -5.29 10.61 12.02
N GLY A 160 -5.65 11.74 11.42
CA GLY A 160 -5.16 13.06 11.78
C GLY A 160 -3.80 13.38 11.14
N ILE A 161 -3.00 14.18 11.81
CA ILE A 161 -1.66 14.58 11.34
C ILE A 161 -0.76 13.34 11.29
N VAL A 162 -0.12 13.17 10.13
CA VAL A 162 0.89 12.12 9.91
C VAL A 162 2.23 12.61 10.42
N ASP A 163 2.85 11.83 11.26
CA ASP A 163 4.17 12.06 11.84
C ASP A 163 5.08 10.84 11.62
N ASN A 164 6.37 11.08 11.49
CA ASN A 164 7.38 10.01 11.49
C ASN A 164 7.69 9.53 12.92
N PRO A 165 8.31 8.36 13.10
CA PRO A 165 8.71 7.88 14.41
C PRO A 165 9.65 8.88 15.12
N LYS A 166 9.56 8.97 16.44
CA LYS A 166 10.43 9.85 17.21
C LYS A 166 11.92 9.48 17.05
N GLY A 167 12.73 10.47 16.75
CA GLY A 167 14.17 10.29 16.54
C GLY A 167 14.56 9.97 15.09
N GLU A 168 13.60 9.78 14.21
CA GLU A 168 13.82 9.59 12.78
C GLU A 168 13.78 10.95 12.03
N GLU A 169 14.30 10.94 10.79
CA GLU A 169 14.29 12.12 9.93
C GLU A 169 12.84 12.62 9.71
N PRO A 170 12.61 13.94 9.80
CA PRO A 170 11.28 14.51 9.63
C PRO A 170 10.79 14.40 8.20
N ILE A 171 9.49 14.60 8.02
CA ILE A 171 8.88 14.82 6.71
C ILE A 171 9.45 16.09 6.11
N LYS A 172 9.90 16.04 4.84
CA LYS A 172 10.51 17.14 4.10
C LYS A 172 9.53 17.71 3.09
N VAL A 173 9.47 19.03 2.97
CA VAL A 173 8.67 19.73 1.96
C VAL A 173 9.54 19.96 0.74
N LEU A 174 9.26 19.29 -0.37
CA LEU A 174 9.95 19.51 -1.65
C LEU A 174 9.32 20.64 -2.46
N SER A 175 7.99 20.75 -2.40
CA SER A 175 7.22 21.83 -3.01
C SER A 175 6.13 22.26 -2.06
N LYS A 176 6.00 23.58 -1.85
CA LYS A 176 4.96 24.17 -0.99
C LYS A 176 3.63 24.30 -1.72
N GLY A 177 2.56 24.37 -0.97
CA GLY A 177 1.20 24.59 -1.45
C GLY A 177 0.19 23.85 -0.58
N GLU A 178 -1.06 23.93 -1.00
CA GLU A 178 -2.16 23.21 -0.38
C GLU A 178 -2.74 22.21 -1.36
N ALA A 179 -3.13 21.03 -0.87
CA ALA A 179 -3.84 20.02 -1.65
C ALA A 179 -4.90 19.37 -0.78
N HIS A 180 -5.98 18.96 -1.43
CA HIS A 180 -7.05 18.17 -0.85
C HIS A 180 -7.53 17.13 -1.87
N GLY A 181 -7.73 15.89 -1.45
CA GLY A 181 -8.20 14.82 -2.32
C GLY A 181 -8.15 13.45 -1.65
N GLU A 182 -8.72 12.46 -2.33
CA GLU A 182 -8.59 11.07 -1.91
C GLU A 182 -7.14 10.60 -2.07
N ILE A 183 -6.64 9.82 -1.11
CA ILE A 183 -5.32 9.19 -1.23
C ILE A 183 -5.41 8.03 -2.22
N THR A 184 -4.54 8.02 -3.23
CA THR A 184 -4.34 6.91 -4.15
C THR A 184 -2.86 6.61 -4.29
N GLY A 185 -2.49 5.41 -4.76
CA GLY A 185 -1.09 5.11 -4.98
C GLY A 185 -0.60 3.83 -4.33
N GLY A 186 0.70 3.78 -4.03
CA GLY A 186 1.43 2.66 -3.47
C GLY A 186 2.80 2.49 -4.11
N ASN A 187 3.18 1.27 -4.47
CA ASN A 187 4.47 0.97 -5.06
C ASN A 187 4.58 1.51 -6.50
N LEU A 188 5.62 2.33 -6.75
CA LEU A 188 5.84 3.01 -8.01
C LEU A 188 6.04 2.04 -9.18
N SER A 189 6.79 0.95 -8.98
CA SER A 189 7.02 -0.08 -9.99
C SER A 189 5.72 -0.71 -10.46
N LEU A 190 4.79 -1.00 -9.54
CA LEU A 190 3.48 -1.59 -9.85
C LEU A 190 2.57 -0.59 -10.57
N ILE A 191 2.53 0.65 -10.09
CA ILE A 191 1.75 1.72 -10.73
C ILE A 191 2.23 1.94 -12.16
N SER A 192 3.54 2.07 -12.36
CA SER A 192 4.15 2.27 -13.66
C SER A 192 3.87 1.09 -14.63
N SER A 193 3.89 -0.15 -14.12
CA SER A 193 3.69 -1.35 -14.94
C SER A 193 2.26 -1.52 -15.47
N THR A 194 1.28 -0.86 -14.89
CA THR A 194 -0.13 -0.94 -15.29
C THR A 194 -0.60 0.21 -16.16
N LEU A 195 0.25 1.22 -16.41
CA LEU A 195 -0.10 2.37 -17.27
C LEU A 195 -0.40 1.92 -18.71
N GLY A 196 -1.42 2.53 -19.31
CA GLY A 196 -1.90 2.18 -20.64
C GLY A 196 -2.74 0.91 -20.70
N THR A 197 -3.07 0.30 -19.57
CA THR A 197 -3.96 -0.85 -19.44
C THR A 197 -5.30 -0.45 -18.83
N PRO A 198 -6.35 -1.29 -18.90
CA PRO A 198 -7.60 -1.04 -18.16
C PRO A 198 -7.42 -0.90 -16.63
N TYR A 199 -6.29 -1.36 -16.11
CA TYR A 199 -5.94 -1.40 -14.69
C TYR A 199 -5.07 -0.22 -14.24
N GLU A 200 -4.84 0.77 -15.12
CA GLU A 200 -4.07 1.95 -14.75
C GLU A 200 -4.71 2.74 -13.62
N ILE A 201 -3.85 3.34 -12.80
CA ILE A 201 -4.26 4.17 -11.67
C ILE A 201 -5.00 5.44 -12.14
N ASP A 202 -6.00 5.84 -11.37
CA ASP A 202 -6.65 7.14 -11.49
C ASP A 202 -6.06 8.11 -10.46
N THR A 203 -5.35 9.15 -10.96
CA THR A 203 -4.68 10.16 -10.12
C THR A 203 -5.38 11.51 -10.14
N LYS A 204 -6.43 11.66 -10.97
CA LYS A 204 -7.08 12.94 -11.18
C LYS A 204 -7.68 13.51 -9.89
N ASP A 205 -7.27 14.72 -9.53
CA ASP A 205 -7.72 15.46 -8.35
C ASP A 205 -7.47 14.70 -7.02
N LYS A 206 -6.46 13.80 -6.99
CA LYS A 206 -6.12 12.97 -5.82
C LYS A 206 -4.75 13.31 -5.26
N ILE A 207 -4.51 12.93 -4.01
CA ILE A 207 -3.16 12.93 -3.42
C ILE A 207 -2.50 11.60 -3.75
N LEU A 208 -1.45 11.66 -4.57
CA LEU A 208 -0.71 10.48 -5.02
C LEU A 208 0.38 10.10 -4.00
N PHE A 209 0.23 8.93 -3.41
CA PHE A 209 1.24 8.31 -2.55
C PHE A 209 2.14 7.37 -3.37
N LEU A 210 3.47 7.52 -3.27
CA LEU A 210 4.44 6.68 -3.97
C LEU A 210 5.55 6.21 -3.03
N GLU A 211 5.94 4.95 -3.13
CA GLU A 211 7.10 4.34 -2.47
C GLU A 211 7.72 3.28 -3.37
N ASP A 212 8.96 2.85 -3.10
CA ASP A 212 9.55 1.70 -3.81
C ASP A 212 10.70 1.06 -3.02
N VAL A 213 11.24 -0.07 -3.53
CA VAL A 213 12.33 -0.80 -2.91
C VAL A 213 13.28 -1.43 -3.94
N GLY A 214 14.59 -1.27 -3.69
CA GLY A 214 15.62 -2.03 -4.42
C GLY A 214 15.81 -1.64 -5.88
N GLU A 215 15.29 -0.48 -6.28
CA GLU A 215 15.42 0.02 -7.64
C GLU A 215 16.56 1.04 -7.75
N GLU A 216 17.40 0.88 -8.77
CA GLU A 216 18.44 1.86 -9.10
C GLU A 216 17.81 3.23 -9.46
N PRO A 217 18.44 4.36 -9.14
CA PRO A 217 17.90 5.70 -9.40
C PRO A 217 17.45 5.91 -10.84
N TYR A 218 18.18 5.39 -11.85
CA TYR A 218 17.76 5.52 -13.25
C TYR A 218 16.44 4.78 -13.57
N LYS A 219 16.11 3.72 -12.82
CA LYS A 219 14.84 3.02 -12.98
C LYS A 219 13.70 3.82 -12.34
N ILE A 220 13.95 4.43 -11.16
CA ILE A 220 13.01 5.37 -10.54
C ILE A 220 12.75 6.55 -11.49
N ASP A 221 13.82 7.13 -12.07
CA ASP A 221 13.71 8.19 -13.08
C ASP A 221 12.82 7.77 -14.26
N ARG A 222 13.06 6.60 -14.83
CA ARG A 222 12.25 6.06 -15.94
C ARG A 222 10.78 5.92 -15.57
N MET A 223 10.46 5.40 -14.39
CA MET A 223 9.09 5.21 -13.93
C MET A 223 8.39 6.56 -13.66
N LEU A 224 9.06 7.50 -13.01
CA LEU A 224 8.54 8.86 -12.80
C LEU A 224 8.37 9.61 -14.13
N THR A 225 9.30 9.42 -15.07
CA THR A 225 9.17 9.96 -16.43
C THR A 225 7.95 9.37 -17.12
N GLN A 226 7.68 8.09 -16.99
CA GLN A 226 6.50 7.44 -17.57
C GLN A 226 5.20 8.00 -16.96
N LEU A 227 5.14 8.22 -15.65
CA LEU A 227 4.00 8.85 -15.00
C LEU A 227 3.81 10.31 -15.47
N LEU A 228 4.91 11.04 -15.69
CA LEU A 228 4.86 12.41 -16.21
C LEU A 228 4.31 12.45 -17.64
N LEU A 229 4.86 11.61 -18.54
CA LEU A 229 4.45 11.53 -19.94
C LEU A 229 3.01 11.05 -20.12
N SER A 230 2.51 10.19 -19.24
CA SER A 230 1.12 9.73 -19.22
C SER A 230 0.14 10.73 -18.59
N GLY A 231 0.62 11.90 -18.12
CA GLY A 231 -0.20 12.93 -17.48
C GLY A 231 -0.52 12.67 -16.01
N LYS A 232 -0.19 11.49 -15.47
CA LYS A 232 -0.60 11.07 -14.11
C LYS A 232 -0.07 11.98 -12.99
N LEU A 233 1.14 12.53 -13.13
CA LEU A 233 1.68 13.49 -12.18
C LEU A 233 1.05 14.89 -12.32
N ASN A 234 0.60 15.26 -13.50
CA ASN A 234 -0.02 16.58 -13.75
C ASN A 234 -1.49 16.63 -13.30
N GLU A 235 -2.15 15.48 -13.19
CA GLU A 235 -3.55 15.38 -12.78
C GLU A 235 -3.73 15.37 -11.26
N CYS A 236 -2.67 15.07 -10.48
CA CYS A 236 -2.74 15.01 -9.02
C CYS A 236 -2.98 16.38 -8.40
N SER A 237 -3.68 16.43 -7.27
CA SER A 237 -3.76 17.62 -6.41
C SER A 237 -2.49 17.81 -5.56
N GLY A 238 -1.80 16.74 -5.19
CA GLY A 238 -0.55 16.75 -4.42
C GLY A 238 0.13 15.39 -4.45
N ILE A 239 1.39 15.35 -4.02
CA ILE A 239 2.19 14.12 -3.99
C ILE A 239 2.79 13.92 -2.60
N VAL A 240 2.73 12.68 -2.12
CA VAL A 240 3.32 12.24 -0.86
C VAL A 240 4.26 11.07 -1.15
N LEU A 241 5.55 11.28 -0.94
CA LEU A 241 6.57 10.26 -1.15
C LEU A 241 6.87 9.54 0.17
N GLY A 242 6.67 8.23 0.16
CA GLY A 242 7.05 7.33 1.23
C GLY A 242 8.55 7.01 1.23
N GLN A 243 8.89 5.85 1.76
CA GLN A 243 10.27 5.38 1.78
C GLN A 243 10.64 4.74 0.44
N PHE A 244 11.77 5.15 -0.11
CA PHE A 244 12.44 4.50 -1.24
C PHE A 244 13.61 3.69 -0.66
N THR A 245 13.30 2.49 -0.20
CA THR A 245 14.22 1.65 0.57
C THR A 245 15.23 0.98 -0.35
N ASN A 246 16.54 1.11 -0.06
CA ASN A 246 17.62 0.54 -0.88
C ASN A 246 17.55 0.98 -2.36
N CYS A 247 17.19 2.25 -2.62
CA CYS A 247 17.13 2.84 -3.96
C CYS A 247 18.30 3.78 -4.24
N GLU A 248 19.36 3.70 -3.48
CA GLU A 248 20.60 4.44 -3.74
C GLU A 248 21.43 3.75 -4.84
N PRO A 249 22.25 4.50 -5.59
CA PRO A 249 23.00 3.95 -6.70
C PRO A 249 24.08 2.96 -6.25
N THR A 250 24.21 1.83 -6.96
CA THR A 250 25.32 0.89 -6.75
C THR A 250 26.68 1.52 -7.06
N ASN A 251 26.74 2.40 -8.08
CA ASN A 251 27.94 3.18 -8.40
C ASN A 251 27.63 4.70 -8.37
N PRO A 252 27.86 5.37 -7.23
CA PRO A 252 27.53 6.81 -7.09
C PRO A 252 28.27 7.73 -8.07
N ASN A 253 29.45 7.33 -8.57
CA ASN A 253 30.24 8.17 -9.49
C ASN A 253 29.67 8.18 -10.94
N GLU A 254 28.78 7.26 -11.27
CA GLU A 254 28.21 7.08 -12.62
C GLU A 254 26.67 7.23 -12.63
N SER A 255 26.08 7.69 -11.51
CA SER A 255 24.64 7.79 -11.37
C SER A 255 24.24 9.09 -10.66
N LEU A 256 23.03 9.54 -10.94
CA LEU A 256 22.37 10.49 -10.04
C LEU A 256 21.99 9.78 -8.74
N SER A 257 22.00 10.52 -7.63
CA SER A 257 21.37 10.06 -6.39
C SER A 257 19.86 9.99 -6.55
N LEU A 258 19.19 9.20 -5.70
CA LEU A 258 17.74 9.16 -5.66
C LEU A 258 17.13 10.57 -5.48
N PHE A 259 17.71 11.37 -4.58
CA PHE A 259 17.19 12.71 -4.31
C PHE A 259 17.32 13.66 -5.51
N GLU A 260 18.39 13.58 -6.29
CA GLU A 260 18.56 14.35 -7.53
C GLU A 260 17.51 13.94 -8.57
N VAL A 261 17.24 12.65 -8.73
CA VAL A 261 16.18 12.13 -9.62
C VAL A 261 14.81 12.67 -9.21
N ILE A 262 14.44 12.54 -7.93
CA ILE A 262 13.15 13.03 -7.41
C ILE A 262 13.04 14.54 -7.64
N SER A 263 14.08 15.30 -7.28
CA SER A 263 14.08 16.75 -7.43
C SER A 263 13.94 17.16 -8.89
N ASP A 264 14.62 16.48 -9.81
CA ASP A 264 14.58 16.80 -11.25
C ASP A 264 13.22 16.48 -11.87
N ARG A 265 12.59 15.35 -11.51
CA ARG A 265 11.28 14.96 -12.06
C ARG A 265 10.14 15.83 -11.56
N PHE A 266 10.23 16.35 -10.35
CA PHE A 266 9.13 17.08 -9.73
C PHE A 266 9.26 18.62 -9.79
N LYS A 267 10.43 19.17 -10.12
CA LYS A 267 10.70 20.64 -10.11
C LYS A 267 9.73 21.49 -10.93
N PHE A 268 9.07 20.93 -11.94
CA PHE A 268 8.12 21.65 -12.80
C PHE A 268 6.66 21.51 -12.36
N LEU A 269 6.38 20.64 -11.41
CA LEU A 269 5.03 20.45 -10.90
C LEU A 269 4.69 21.61 -9.96
N LYS A 270 3.52 22.22 -10.18
CA LYS A 270 3.00 23.34 -9.37
C LYS A 270 2.03 22.87 -8.28
N ILE A 271 2.34 21.77 -7.64
CA ILE A 271 1.53 21.14 -6.60
C ILE A 271 2.40 20.89 -5.36
N PRO A 272 1.83 20.79 -4.16
CA PRO A 272 2.59 20.46 -2.96
C PRO A 272 3.13 19.03 -3.02
N ILE A 273 4.37 18.86 -2.56
CA ILE A 273 5.07 17.58 -2.57
C ILE A 273 5.78 17.39 -1.24
N LEU A 274 5.44 16.30 -0.55
CA LEU A 274 6.08 15.88 0.68
C LEU A 274 6.95 14.63 0.43
N TYR A 275 8.04 14.51 1.17
CA TYR A 275 9.02 13.42 1.05
C TYR A 275 9.36 12.84 2.42
N ASN A 276 9.71 11.56 2.43
CA ASN A 276 10.17 10.82 3.59
C ASN A 276 9.06 10.54 4.62
N ILE A 277 7.87 10.18 4.18
CA ILE A 277 6.88 9.61 5.09
C ILE A 277 7.23 8.14 5.34
N PHE A 278 7.22 7.72 6.61
CA PHE A 278 7.55 6.34 7.00
C PHE A 278 6.41 5.38 6.62
N ALA A 279 6.26 5.18 5.32
CA ALA A 279 5.34 4.21 4.72
C ALA A 279 6.04 3.57 3.51
N GLY A 280 5.97 2.26 3.36
CA GLY A 280 6.65 1.50 2.31
C GLY A 280 7.42 0.29 2.83
N HIS A 281 8.64 0.06 2.33
CA HIS A 281 9.44 -1.14 2.61
C HIS A 281 10.41 -1.02 3.79
N GLY A 282 10.51 0.14 4.44
CA GLY A 282 11.27 0.30 5.68
C GLY A 282 10.83 -0.69 6.78
N SER A 283 11.67 -0.90 7.78
CA SER A 283 11.33 -1.77 8.93
C SER A 283 10.16 -1.22 9.73
N THR A 284 10.18 0.08 9.98
CA THR A 284 9.13 0.84 10.66
C THR A 284 8.25 1.52 9.62
N LYS A 285 6.95 1.38 9.72
CA LYS A 285 6.00 1.92 8.73
C LYS A 285 4.62 2.20 9.30
N MET A 286 4.00 3.25 8.80
CA MET A 286 2.57 3.47 9.04
C MET A 286 1.70 2.67 8.07
N THR A 287 0.43 2.56 8.42
CA THR A 287 -0.63 2.07 7.52
C THR A 287 -1.37 3.26 6.94
N ILE A 288 -1.42 3.33 5.61
CA ILE A 288 -2.14 4.39 4.88
C ILE A 288 -3.45 3.81 4.34
N PRO A 289 -4.62 4.31 4.75
CA PRO A 289 -5.87 3.96 4.09
C PRO A 289 -5.94 4.65 2.73
N LEU A 290 -6.09 3.88 1.66
CA LEU A 290 -6.23 4.36 0.29
C LEU A 290 -7.71 4.56 -0.04
N GLY A 291 -8.05 5.71 -0.60
CA GLY A 291 -9.43 6.09 -0.94
C GLY A 291 -10.13 6.96 0.11
N VAL A 292 -9.46 7.33 1.19
CA VAL A 292 -9.97 8.34 2.15
C VAL A 292 -9.47 9.74 1.78
N TYR A 293 -10.18 10.77 2.20
CA TYR A 293 -9.76 12.15 2.00
C TYR A 293 -8.63 12.54 2.94
N ALA A 294 -7.69 13.28 2.37
CA ALA A 294 -6.57 13.87 3.08
C ALA A 294 -6.24 15.26 2.52
N LYS A 295 -5.43 16.01 3.25
CA LYS A 295 -4.91 17.30 2.80
C LYS A 295 -3.41 17.45 3.09
N ILE A 296 -2.77 18.25 2.27
CA ILE A 296 -1.45 18.82 2.52
C ILE A 296 -1.68 20.30 2.82
N THR A 297 -1.15 20.80 3.94
CA THR A 297 -1.27 22.21 4.32
C THR A 297 -0.11 23.05 3.76
N ASP A 298 -0.27 24.38 3.74
CA ASP A 298 0.79 25.34 3.39
C ASP A 298 2.03 25.23 4.29
N LYS A 299 1.87 24.67 5.50
CA LYS A 299 2.96 24.39 6.45
C LYS A 299 3.67 23.07 6.16
N GLY A 300 3.19 22.29 5.19
CA GLY A 300 3.75 20.98 4.84
C GLY A 300 3.31 19.86 5.77
N GLU A 301 2.16 19.99 6.42
CA GLU A 301 1.57 18.90 7.18
C GLU A 301 0.75 18.00 6.26
N PHE A 302 0.86 16.69 6.41
CA PHE A 302 -0.02 15.71 5.78
C PHE A 302 -1.06 15.26 6.79
N ILE A 303 -2.33 15.50 6.50
CA ILE A 303 -3.44 15.23 7.43
C ILE A 303 -4.43 14.29 6.74
N ILE A 304 -4.64 13.11 7.30
CA ILE A 304 -5.66 12.15 6.85
C ILE A 304 -6.94 12.47 7.61
N GLU A 305 -7.94 13.03 6.91
CA GLU A 305 -9.12 13.66 7.49
C GLU A 305 -10.25 12.69 7.83
N GLU A 306 -10.08 11.41 7.45
CA GLU A 306 -11.08 10.38 7.65
C GLU A 306 -10.47 9.12 8.28
N GLY A 307 -11.30 8.36 9.01
CA GLY A 307 -11.00 6.97 9.33
C GLY A 307 -11.15 6.08 8.08
N GLY A 308 -10.34 5.02 7.99
CA GLY A 308 -10.42 4.04 6.89
C GLY A 308 -11.55 3.03 7.05
N VAL A 309 -12.17 2.96 8.23
CA VAL A 309 -13.19 1.98 8.64
C VAL A 309 -14.42 2.66 9.24
N VAL A 310 -15.54 1.92 9.39
CA VAL A 310 -16.81 2.37 10.00
C VAL A 310 -17.27 1.42 11.09
#